data_9bc36eb1984ce3f790ed9fae44bd72dd
#
_entry.id   9bc36eb1984ce3f790ed9fae44bd72dd
#
_cell.length_a   1.000
_cell.length_b   1.000
_cell.length_c   1.000
_cell.angle_alpha   90.00
_cell.angle_beta   90.00
_cell.angle_gamma   90.00
#
_symmetry.space_group_name_H-M   'P 1'
#
loop_
_entity.id
_entity.type
_entity.pdbx_description
1 polymer ?
#
loop_
_entity_poly.entity_id
_entity_poly.type
_entity_poly.pdbx_seq_one_letter_code
_entity_poly.pdbx_strand_id
1 'polypeptide(L)'
;MGDEKINKNQLDSRKLIYTKQGERWLSQFDALDQETAKLLLNSLTLVSHTEFRRNLEALILDVSTKIAGPVALYAVRELKKKHDKGQLFSSHVVPFFDQVIKSNNGKNVNSIGISSDQGSEAIIAQIIRQLSKANPKKILNHPSKEELRSQRCDSLMFIDDYIGSGQRVSDFIDAFWRDRTIASWLSSKHIKIQVVSYSATAQGLRRLGFLKATPELIIYRDSATFITLPIKVERREALLKLCEKYGRKALKGRKHFWWGYQKSMSSLVFEHGCPNNTPAILWDSDDQKGKWVGIFPNRTVDTVTASVFPPEIVCGDPIQTLHDVGQTRLARSGALMRRGTVGTLILVVLGLIAKGQRKRSTICYATGLNSKDCELLLSKCIKWKFLTPERRITPRGLSELSAAKQISFSPKGNLAVGSDYYYPRQLRETTYD
;
A
#
# COMPACT_ATOMS: atom_id res chain seq x y z
N MET A 1 39.88 -7.91 1.61
CA MET A 1 39.67 -6.69 0.78
C MET A 1 38.80 -7.05 -0.42
N GLY A 2 37.58 -7.53 -0.24
CA GLY A 2 36.70 -8.01 -1.32
C GLY A 2 35.22 -7.78 -1.13
N ASP A 3 34.75 -7.51 0.10
CA ASP A 3 33.31 -7.67 0.40
C ASP A 3 32.47 -6.39 0.42
N GLU A 4 33.06 -5.20 0.41
CA GLU A 4 32.29 -3.95 0.46
C GLU A 4 31.87 -3.38 -0.91
N LYS A 5 32.52 -3.79 -2.00
CA LYS A 5 32.13 -3.34 -3.34
C LYS A 5 30.94 -4.10 -3.93
N ILE A 6 30.66 -5.30 -3.44
CA ILE A 6 29.56 -6.15 -3.93
C ILE A 6 28.19 -5.57 -3.56
N ASN A 7 28.08 -4.86 -2.44
CA ASN A 7 26.80 -4.44 -1.89
C ASN A 7 26.20 -3.18 -2.56
N LYS A 8 27.01 -2.29 -3.13
CA LYS A 8 26.51 -1.06 -3.77
C LYS A 8 26.04 -1.31 -5.20
N ASN A 9 26.74 -2.16 -5.95
CA ASN A 9 26.38 -2.52 -7.32
C ASN A 9 25.20 -3.50 -7.38
N GLN A 10 25.01 -4.39 -6.38
CA GLN A 10 23.85 -5.28 -6.30
C GLN A 10 22.55 -4.55 -5.91
N LEU A 11 22.62 -3.48 -5.09
CA LEU A 11 21.47 -2.65 -4.78
C LEU A 11 21.04 -1.78 -5.98
N ASP A 12 21.99 -1.34 -6.80
CA ASP A 12 21.69 -0.54 -7.98
C ASP A 12 21.15 -1.37 -9.15
N SER A 13 21.57 -2.62 -9.30
CA SER A 13 21.07 -3.52 -10.35
C SER A 13 19.62 -3.97 -10.18
N ARG A 14 19.02 -3.76 -8.99
CA ARG A 14 17.63 -4.12 -8.67
C ARG A 14 16.62 -3.00 -8.92
N LYS A 15 17.03 -1.81 -9.33
CA LYS A 15 16.11 -0.73 -9.65
C LYS A 15 15.48 -0.95 -11.02
N LEU A 16 14.20 -0.68 -11.14
CA LEU A 16 13.46 -0.78 -12.42
C LEU A 16 14.15 -0.04 -13.57
N ILE A 17 14.80 1.08 -13.29
CA ILE A 17 15.50 1.90 -14.29
C ILE A 17 16.66 1.18 -15.00
N TYR A 18 17.21 0.12 -14.39
CA TYR A 18 18.34 -0.66 -14.94
C TYR A 18 17.89 -1.97 -15.59
N THR A 19 16.59 -2.23 -15.62
CA THR A 19 16.06 -3.38 -16.38
C THR A 19 15.91 -3.02 -17.85
N LYS A 20 16.00 -4.01 -18.73
CA LYS A 20 15.76 -3.81 -20.19
C LYS A 20 14.38 -3.15 -20.43
N GLN A 21 13.39 -3.53 -19.65
CA GLN A 21 12.05 -2.95 -19.73
C GLN A 21 12.03 -1.49 -19.26
N GLY A 22 12.77 -1.17 -18.19
CA GLY A 22 12.93 0.20 -17.70
C GLY A 22 13.66 1.10 -18.70
N GLU A 23 14.76 0.62 -19.30
CA GLU A 23 15.49 1.35 -20.34
C GLU A 23 14.60 1.60 -21.57
N ARG A 24 13.88 0.56 -22.05
CA ARG A 24 12.93 0.68 -23.14
C ARG A 24 11.82 1.68 -22.83
N TRP A 25 11.29 1.67 -21.61
CA TRP A 25 10.25 2.61 -21.18
C TRP A 25 10.81 4.05 -21.13
N LEU A 26 12.00 4.26 -20.57
CA LEU A 26 12.66 5.56 -20.49
C LEU A 26 13.00 6.14 -21.86
N SER A 27 13.37 5.32 -22.84
CA SER A 27 13.68 5.77 -24.21
C SER A 27 12.51 6.38 -24.97
N GLN A 28 11.26 6.20 -24.49
CA GLN A 28 10.06 6.77 -25.09
C GLN A 28 9.83 8.25 -24.71
N PHE A 29 10.59 8.75 -23.72
CA PHE A 29 10.49 10.14 -23.25
C PHE A 29 11.47 11.06 -23.98
N ASP A 30 11.06 12.30 -24.19
CA ASP A 30 11.94 13.35 -24.67
C ASP A 30 13.10 13.55 -23.68
N ALA A 31 14.29 13.92 -24.16
CA ALA A 31 15.51 14.03 -23.33
C ALA A 31 15.31 14.88 -22.05
N LEU A 32 14.56 15.99 -22.16
CA LEU A 32 14.27 16.87 -21.03
C LEU A 32 13.36 16.23 -19.96
N ASP A 33 12.56 15.23 -20.34
CA ASP A 33 11.59 14.58 -19.45
C ASP A 33 12.15 13.30 -18.80
N GLN A 34 13.28 12.77 -19.30
CA GLN A 34 13.84 11.50 -18.82
C GLN A 34 14.18 11.49 -17.33
N GLU A 35 14.72 12.59 -16.79
CA GLU A 35 15.01 12.68 -15.35
C GLU A 35 13.74 12.66 -14.49
N THR A 36 12.67 13.28 -14.97
CA THR A 36 11.37 13.22 -14.30
C THR A 36 10.76 11.81 -14.40
N ALA A 37 10.94 11.14 -15.54
CA ALA A 37 10.50 9.75 -15.72
C ALA A 37 11.28 8.77 -14.81
N LYS A 38 12.60 8.95 -14.67
CA LYS A 38 13.42 8.20 -13.71
C LYS A 38 12.96 8.44 -12.27
N LEU A 39 12.65 9.69 -11.91
CA LEU A 39 12.10 10.02 -10.59
C LEU A 39 10.78 9.28 -10.35
N LEU A 40 9.89 9.20 -11.35
CA LEU A 40 8.64 8.46 -11.24
C LEU A 40 8.87 6.99 -10.94
N LEU A 41 9.76 6.30 -11.68
CA LEU A 41 10.07 4.89 -11.43
C LEU A 41 10.73 4.66 -10.06
N ASN A 42 11.70 5.50 -9.69
CA ASN A 42 12.40 5.39 -8.40
C ASN A 42 11.51 5.71 -7.20
N SER A 43 10.36 6.36 -7.44
CA SER A 43 9.37 6.68 -6.39
C SER A 43 8.30 5.61 -6.23
N LEU A 44 8.34 4.52 -6.99
CA LEU A 44 7.41 3.41 -6.83
C LEU A 44 7.67 2.66 -5.52
N THR A 45 6.60 2.21 -4.89
CA THR A 45 6.63 1.24 -3.81
C THR A 45 6.36 -0.13 -4.40
N LEU A 46 7.36 -1.01 -4.38
CA LEU A 46 7.26 -2.36 -4.93
C LEU A 46 6.97 -3.36 -3.81
N VAL A 47 5.93 -4.16 -3.98
CA VAL A 47 5.46 -5.15 -3.00
C VAL A 47 5.53 -6.53 -3.62
N SER A 48 6.45 -7.39 -3.14
CA SER A 48 6.57 -8.76 -3.62
C SER A 48 5.37 -9.61 -3.21
N HIS A 49 5.16 -10.72 -3.92
CA HIS A 49 4.11 -11.67 -3.59
C HIS A 49 4.26 -12.24 -2.17
N THR A 50 5.49 -12.53 -1.76
CA THR A 50 5.82 -13.03 -0.42
C THR A 50 5.49 -12.01 0.66
N GLU A 51 5.91 -10.75 0.48
CA GLU A 51 5.63 -9.64 1.42
C GLU A 51 4.12 -9.39 1.54
N PHE A 52 3.42 -9.33 0.42
CA PHE A 52 1.97 -9.15 0.37
C PHE A 52 1.25 -10.25 1.14
N ARG A 53 1.53 -11.49 0.79
CA ARG A 53 0.84 -12.66 1.34
C ARG A 53 1.07 -12.79 2.84
N ARG A 54 2.33 -12.79 3.28
CA ARG A 54 2.71 -12.95 4.69
C ARG A 54 2.00 -11.92 5.58
N ASN A 55 2.00 -10.67 5.17
CA ASN A 55 1.48 -9.60 6.01
C ASN A 55 -0.05 -9.49 5.96
N LEU A 56 -0.67 -9.81 4.82
CA LEU A 56 -2.14 -9.84 4.74
C LEU A 56 -2.70 -11.03 5.55
N GLU A 57 -2.10 -12.22 5.46
CA GLU A 57 -2.47 -13.40 6.28
C GLU A 57 -2.34 -13.09 7.77
N ALA A 58 -1.21 -12.53 8.20
CA ALA A 58 -0.99 -12.15 9.59
C ALA A 58 -2.02 -11.12 10.09
N LEU A 59 -2.35 -10.13 9.25
CA LEU A 59 -3.35 -9.11 9.58
C LEU A 59 -4.75 -9.71 9.74
N ILE A 60 -5.17 -10.58 8.82
CA ILE A 60 -6.47 -11.27 8.89
C ILE A 60 -6.56 -12.10 10.17
N LEU A 61 -5.51 -12.84 10.50
CA LEU A 61 -5.48 -13.66 11.73
C LEU A 61 -5.52 -12.77 12.99
N ASP A 62 -4.70 -11.71 13.07
CA ASP A 62 -4.69 -10.79 14.24
C ASP A 62 -6.09 -10.17 14.47
N VAL A 63 -6.79 -9.78 13.40
CA VAL A 63 -8.15 -9.25 13.52
C VAL A 63 -9.15 -10.34 13.91
N SER A 64 -9.07 -11.51 13.28
CA SER A 64 -9.99 -12.62 13.55
C SER A 64 -9.91 -13.11 14.99
N THR A 65 -8.73 -13.13 15.62
CA THR A 65 -8.55 -13.55 17.02
C THR A 65 -9.19 -12.60 18.04
N LYS A 66 -9.39 -11.33 17.67
CA LYS A 66 -10.00 -10.30 18.55
C LYS A 66 -11.53 -10.32 18.54
N ILE A 67 -12.13 -11.05 17.63
CA ILE A 67 -13.58 -11.20 17.50
C ILE A 67 -13.97 -12.45 18.30
N ALA A 68 -15.04 -12.41 19.07
CA ALA A 68 -15.46 -13.55 19.91
C ALA A 68 -15.98 -14.73 19.07
N GLY A 69 -16.94 -14.48 18.18
CA GLY A 69 -17.59 -15.48 17.34
C GLY A 69 -16.85 -15.78 16.02
N PRO A 70 -17.45 -16.61 15.17
CA PRO A 70 -16.95 -16.89 13.83
C PRO A 70 -16.96 -15.63 12.94
N VAL A 71 -16.00 -15.58 12.01
CA VAL A 71 -15.82 -14.47 11.06
C VAL A 71 -16.00 -14.98 9.65
N ALA A 72 -16.82 -14.31 8.87
CA ALA A 72 -17.06 -14.60 7.47
C ALA A 72 -16.13 -13.76 6.57
N LEU A 73 -15.23 -14.40 5.85
CA LEU A 73 -14.29 -13.72 4.96
C LEU A 73 -14.79 -13.75 3.51
N TYR A 74 -14.73 -12.60 2.85
CA TYR A 74 -15.08 -12.42 1.45
C TYR A 74 -13.98 -11.66 0.72
N ALA A 75 -13.50 -12.18 -0.41
CA ALA A 75 -12.66 -11.42 -1.33
C ALA A 75 -13.52 -10.34 -2.02
N VAL A 76 -13.06 -9.10 -1.96
CA VAL A 76 -13.72 -7.99 -2.68
C VAL A 76 -13.50 -8.18 -4.17
N ARG A 77 -14.57 -8.16 -4.94
CA ARG A 77 -14.56 -8.33 -6.40
C ARG A 77 -15.33 -7.23 -7.10
N GLU A 78 -15.06 -7.07 -8.37
CA GLU A 78 -15.89 -6.20 -9.21
C GLU A 78 -17.24 -6.87 -9.48
N LEU A 79 -18.32 -6.17 -9.17
CA LEU A 79 -19.67 -6.66 -9.40
C LEU A 79 -20.08 -6.37 -10.85
N LYS A 80 -20.43 -7.41 -11.60
CA LYS A 80 -20.94 -7.27 -12.99
C LYS A 80 -22.26 -6.51 -12.96
N LYS A 81 -22.31 -5.35 -13.59
CA LYS A 81 -23.56 -4.61 -13.85
C LYS A 81 -24.29 -5.34 -14.96
N LYS A 82 -25.42 -5.97 -14.69
CA LYS A 82 -26.32 -6.44 -15.74
C LYS A 82 -26.88 -5.23 -16.47
N HIS A 83 -26.52 -5.06 -17.73
CA HIS A 83 -27.21 -4.12 -18.61
C HIS A 83 -28.52 -4.81 -19.07
N ASP A 84 -29.62 -4.49 -18.43
CA ASP A 84 -30.92 -4.71 -19.06
C ASP A 84 -31.14 -3.69 -20.17
N LYS A 85 -31.55 -4.19 -21.34
CA LYS A 85 -31.76 -3.36 -22.53
C LYS A 85 -32.75 -2.23 -22.19
N GLY A 86 -32.25 -1.01 -22.07
CA GLY A 86 -33.04 0.20 -22.14
C GLY A 86 -33.34 0.99 -20.87
N GLN A 87 -32.89 0.59 -19.67
CA GLN A 87 -33.07 1.41 -18.47
C GLN A 87 -31.77 1.53 -17.66
N LEU A 88 -31.40 2.77 -17.34
CA LEU A 88 -30.29 3.16 -16.46
C LEU A 88 -30.64 2.87 -14.98
N PHE A 89 -31.10 1.67 -14.68
CA PHE A 89 -31.33 1.25 -13.30
C PHE A 89 -30.25 0.26 -12.90
N SER A 90 -29.62 0.55 -11.77
CA SER A 90 -28.67 -0.35 -11.10
C SER A 90 -29.33 -1.72 -10.90
N SER A 91 -28.98 -2.65 -11.79
CA SER A 91 -29.41 -4.05 -11.67
C SER A 91 -29.00 -4.58 -10.30
N HIS A 92 -29.89 -5.32 -9.67
CA HIS A 92 -29.69 -5.95 -8.39
C HIS A 92 -28.60 -7.01 -8.51
N VAL A 93 -27.34 -6.61 -8.27
CA VAL A 93 -26.24 -7.56 -8.13
C VAL A 93 -26.31 -8.11 -6.71
N VAL A 94 -26.63 -9.40 -6.60
CA VAL A 94 -26.65 -10.09 -5.33
C VAL A 94 -25.23 -10.56 -5.03
N PRO A 95 -24.55 -10.07 -3.99
CA PRO A 95 -23.13 -10.33 -3.74
C PRO A 95 -22.84 -11.82 -3.47
N PHE A 96 -23.85 -12.58 -3.02
CA PHE A 96 -23.73 -14.00 -2.70
C PHE A 96 -23.93 -14.94 -3.91
N PHE A 97 -24.55 -14.50 -5.01
CA PHE A 97 -25.18 -15.39 -5.98
C PHE A 97 -24.68 -15.29 -7.42
N ASP A 98 -23.75 -14.42 -7.73
CA ASP A 98 -23.30 -14.24 -9.12
C ASP A 98 -22.56 -15.46 -9.71
N GLN A 99 -22.29 -16.49 -8.92
CA GLN A 99 -21.62 -17.71 -9.38
C GLN A 99 -22.06 -18.97 -8.62
N VAL A 100 -23.34 -19.13 -8.35
CA VAL A 100 -23.86 -20.44 -7.96
C VAL A 100 -23.94 -21.31 -9.20
N ILE A 101 -22.88 -22.05 -9.50
CA ILE A 101 -22.97 -23.21 -10.39
C ILE A 101 -23.75 -24.25 -9.60
N LYS A 102 -25.00 -24.46 -9.97
CA LYS A 102 -25.80 -25.58 -9.47
C LYS A 102 -25.06 -26.86 -9.86
N SER A 103 -24.39 -27.49 -8.93
CA SER A 103 -23.97 -28.87 -9.07
C SER A 103 -25.24 -29.73 -9.26
N ASN A 104 -25.26 -30.61 -10.26
CA ASN A 104 -26.38 -31.49 -10.57
C ASN A 104 -26.83 -32.43 -9.42
N ASN A 105 -26.15 -32.41 -8.28
CA ASN A 105 -26.44 -33.25 -7.10
C ASN A 105 -26.84 -32.43 -5.84
N GLY A 106 -27.32 -31.23 -5.98
CA GLY A 106 -28.10 -30.55 -4.92
C GLY A 106 -27.45 -30.24 -3.58
N LYS A 107 -26.17 -30.56 -3.33
CA LYS A 107 -25.56 -30.48 -2.00
C LYS A 107 -24.26 -29.70 -1.83
N ASN A 108 -23.63 -29.19 -2.88
CA ASN A 108 -22.43 -28.36 -2.72
C ASN A 108 -22.48 -27.14 -3.61
N VAL A 109 -22.77 -26.00 -3.00
CA VAL A 109 -22.64 -24.69 -3.60
C VAL A 109 -21.15 -24.31 -3.56
N ASN A 110 -20.40 -24.55 -4.63
CA ASN A 110 -19.08 -23.97 -4.79
C ASN A 110 -19.24 -22.50 -5.17
N SER A 111 -19.16 -21.64 -4.16
CA SER A 111 -19.14 -20.20 -4.33
C SER A 111 -17.75 -19.78 -4.81
N ILE A 112 -17.45 -19.79 -6.04
CA ILE A 112 -16.46 -19.02 -6.81
C ILE A 112 -16.06 -19.88 -8.01
N GLY A 113 -16.68 -19.62 -9.17
CA GLY A 113 -16.02 -19.89 -10.44
C GLY A 113 -14.88 -18.89 -10.57
N ILE A 114 -13.66 -19.36 -10.53
CA ILE A 114 -12.49 -18.58 -10.89
C ILE A 114 -12.72 -18.14 -12.33
N SER A 115 -13.02 -16.84 -12.54
CA SER A 115 -12.92 -16.29 -13.87
C SER A 115 -11.47 -16.45 -14.32
N SER A 116 -11.24 -16.73 -15.59
CA SER A 116 -9.90 -16.93 -16.18
C SER A 116 -8.95 -15.71 -16.04
N ASP A 117 -9.42 -14.60 -15.53
CA ASP A 117 -8.60 -13.46 -15.16
C ASP A 117 -7.94 -13.73 -13.80
N GLN A 118 -6.65 -14.03 -13.83
CA GLN A 118 -5.77 -14.20 -12.67
C GLN A 118 -5.50 -12.85 -11.97
N GLY A 119 -6.55 -12.15 -11.56
CA GLY A 119 -6.43 -10.90 -10.81
C GLY A 119 -6.10 -11.12 -9.33
N SER A 120 -5.81 -10.05 -8.60
CA SER A 120 -5.58 -10.04 -7.14
C SER A 120 -6.69 -10.75 -6.35
N GLU A 121 -7.92 -10.75 -6.86
CA GLU A 121 -9.09 -11.43 -6.30
C GLU A 121 -8.87 -12.94 -6.13
N ALA A 122 -8.26 -13.61 -7.11
CA ALA A 122 -7.98 -15.03 -7.03
C ALA A 122 -6.94 -15.36 -5.95
N ILE A 123 -5.92 -14.51 -5.79
CA ILE A 123 -4.90 -14.65 -4.75
C ILE A 123 -5.53 -14.49 -3.36
N ILE A 124 -6.37 -13.48 -3.18
CA ILE A 124 -7.09 -13.25 -1.92
C ILE A 124 -8.03 -14.43 -1.61
N ALA A 125 -8.77 -14.92 -2.60
CA ALA A 125 -9.64 -16.08 -2.41
C ALA A 125 -8.85 -17.34 -2.00
N GLN A 126 -7.63 -17.52 -2.55
CA GLN A 126 -6.73 -18.59 -2.14
C GLN A 126 -6.27 -18.43 -0.68
N ILE A 127 -5.90 -17.21 -0.28
CA ILE A 127 -5.55 -16.90 1.12
C ILE A 127 -6.71 -17.24 2.06
N ILE A 128 -7.90 -16.75 1.76
CA ILE A 128 -9.11 -17.02 2.54
C ILE A 128 -9.36 -18.52 2.68
N ARG A 129 -9.28 -19.26 1.57
CA ARG A 129 -9.47 -20.72 1.55
C ARG A 129 -8.45 -21.43 2.45
N GLN A 130 -7.20 -21.01 2.45
CA GLN A 130 -6.17 -21.64 3.30
C GLN A 130 -6.38 -21.32 4.77
N LEU A 131 -6.68 -20.07 5.11
CA LEU A 131 -6.97 -19.64 6.49
C LEU A 131 -8.20 -20.36 7.05
N SER A 132 -9.26 -20.50 6.24
CA SER A 132 -10.46 -21.24 6.64
C SER A 132 -10.18 -22.72 6.88
N LYS A 133 -9.37 -23.37 6.03
CA LYS A 133 -8.95 -24.77 6.26
C LYS A 133 -8.13 -24.95 7.55
N ALA A 134 -7.25 -23.98 7.84
CA ALA A 134 -6.44 -24.01 9.06
C ALA A 134 -7.25 -23.69 10.33
N ASN A 135 -8.33 -22.92 10.21
CA ASN A 135 -9.15 -22.44 11.33
C ASN A 135 -10.66 -22.62 11.06
N PRO A 136 -11.17 -23.84 10.82
CA PRO A 136 -12.53 -24.08 10.30
C PRO A 136 -13.65 -23.66 11.24
N LYS A 137 -13.40 -23.64 12.57
CA LYS A 137 -14.38 -23.18 13.57
C LYS A 137 -14.44 -21.68 13.70
N LYS A 138 -13.42 -20.95 13.22
CA LYS A 138 -13.26 -19.51 13.41
C LYS A 138 -13.48 -18.71 12.13
N ILE A 139 -13.01 -19.24 11.00
CA ILE A 139 -13.00 -18.53 9.72
C ILE A 139 -13.85 -19.27 8.71
N LEU A 140 -14.90 -18.61 8.22
CA LEU A 140 -15.77 -19.11 7.16
C LEU A 140 -15.36 -18.52 5.83
N ASN A 141 -15.26 -19.37 4.80
CA ASN A 141 -14.84 -19.00 3.46
C ASN A 141 -16.04 -18.68 2.58
N HIS A 142 -16.32 -17.40 2.34
CA HIS A 142 -17.42 -16.92 1.49
C HIS A 142 -18.78 -17.59 1.82
N PRO A 143 -19.21 -17.62 3.10
CA PRO A 143 -20.40 -18.36 3.50
C PRO A 143 -21.68 -17.75 2.88
N SER A 144 -22.69 -18.60 2.67
CA SER A 144 -24.06 -18.18 2.34
C SER A 144 -24.75 -17.50 3.53
N LYS A 145 -25.91 -16.88 3.30
CA LYS A 145 -26.71 -16.30 4.41
C LYS A 145 -27.17 -17.35 5.42
N GLU A 146 -27.49 -18.54 4.95
CA GLU A 146 -27.88 -19.67 5.76
C GLU A 146 -26.72 -20.12 6.66
N GLU A 147 -25.51 -20.18 6.12
CA GLU A 147 -24.30 -20.49 6.89
C GLU A 147 -23.96 -19.39 7.90
N LEU A 148 -24.08 -18.10 7.52
CA LEU A 148 -23.90 -16.99 8.46
C LEU A 148 -24.83 -17.12 9.69
N ARG A 149 -26.11 -17.47 9.45
CA ARG A 149 -27.11 -17.65 10.52
C ARG A 149 -26.80 -18.89 11.36
N SER A 150 -26.56 -20.05 10.73
CA SER A 150 -26.35 -21.32 11.43
C SER A 150 -25.07 -21.28 12.29
N GLN A 151 -24.03 -20.64 11.80
CA GLN A 151 -22.75 -20.48 12.49
C GLN A 151 -22.71 -19.28 13.45
N ARG A 152 -23.79 -18.47 13.51
CA ARG A 152 -23.87 -17.27 14.35
C ARG A 152 -22.67 -16.33 14.15
N CYS A 153 -22.38 -15.97 12.89
CA CYS A 153 -21.27 -15.08 12.57
C CYS A 153 -21.44 -13.70 13.21
N ASP A 154 -20.37 -13.20 13.83
CA ASP A 154 -20.33 -11.88 14.45
C ASP A 154 -19.86 -10.79 13.49
N SER A 155 -19.12 -11.17 12.43
CA SER A 155 -18.47 -10.20 11.55
C SER A 155 -18.38 -10.66 10.10
N LEU A 156 -18.63 -9.73 9.19
CA LEU A 156 -18.32 -9.85 7.76
C LEU A 156 -17.01 -9.11 7.49
N MET A 157 -15.97 -9.83 7.10
CA MET A 157 -14.66 -9.27 6.80
C MET A 157 -14.42 -9.28 5.29
N PHE A 158 -14.38 -8.10 4.68
CA PHE A 158 -14.13 -7.90 3.26
C PHE A 158 -12.64 -7.64 3.05
N ILE A 159 -12.01 -8.52 2.25
CA ILE A 159 -10.57 -8.52 2.04
C ILE A 159 -10.26 -7.96 0.65
N ASP A 160 -9.37 -6.98 0.59
CA ASP A 160 -8.87 -6.40 -0.67
C ASP A 160 -7.33 -6.27 -0.64
N ASP A 161 -6.68 -6.29 -1.80
CA ASP A 161 -5.25 -6.02 -1.92
C ASP A 161 -4.96 -4.52 -1.78
N TYR A 162 -5.74 -3.70 -2.47
CA TYR A 162 -5.49 -2.28 -2.58
C TYR A 162 -6.76 -1.44 -2.71
N ILE A 163 -6.96 -0.54 -1.76
CA ILE A 163 -8.05 0.42 -1.76
C ILE A 163 -7.56 1.76 -2.32
N GLY A 164 -7.63 1.92 -3.63
CA GLY A 164 -7.25 3.15 -4.31
C GLY A 164 -8.31 4.23 -4.17
N SER A 165 -9.31 4.25 -5.05
CA SER A 165 -10.45 5.18 -5.00
C SER A 165 -11.53 4.76 -3.99
N GLY A 166 -11.51 3.52 -3.51
CA GLY A 166 -12.53 2.94 -2.64
C GLY A 166 -13.82 2.54 -3.35
N GLN A 167 -13.95 2.76 -4.68
CA GLN A 167 -15.20 2.50 -5.40
C GLN A 167 -15.59 1.02 -5.38
N ARG A 168 -14.64 0.11 -5.70
CA ARG A 168 -14.90 -1.34 -5.73
C ARG A 168 -15.41 -1.87 -4.40
N VAL A 169 -14.75 -1.49 -3.31
CA VAL A 169 -15.12 -1.89 -1.95
C VAL A 169 -16.47 -1.26 -1.55
N SER A 170 -16.70 0.01 -1.91
CA SER A 170 -17.97 0.69 -1.68
C SER A 170 -19.13 -0.03 -2.37
N ASP A 171 -18.99 -0.33 -3.67
CA ASP A 171 -20.01 -1.03 -4.45
C ASP A 171 -20.31 -2.44 -3.86
N PHE A 172 -19.26 -3.12 -3.38
CA PHE A 172 -19.36 -4.43 -2.75
C PHE A 172 -20.13 -4.37 -1.42
N ILE A 173 -19.79 -3.42 -0.55
CA ILE A 173 -20.50 -3.20 0.73
C ILE A 173 -21.96 -2.81 0.48
N ASP A 174 -22.21 -1.92 -0.47
CA ASP A 174 -23.55 -1.48 -0.84
C ASP A 174 -24.41 -2.64 -1.34
N ALA A 175 -23.81 -3.61 -2.06
CA ALA A 175 -24.52 -4.81 -2.50
C ALA A 175 -24.96 -5.68 -1.32
N PHE A 176 -24.11 -5.84 -0.29
CA PHE A 176 -24.49 -6.51 0.95
C PHE A 176 -25.57 -5.74 1.71
N TRP A 177 -25.47 -4.42 1.78
CA TRP A 177 -26.44 -3.56 2.45
C TRP A 177 -27.83 -3.61 1.80
N ARG A 178 -27.93 -3.89 0.51
CA ARG A 178 -29.21 -4.02 -0.21
C ARG A 178 -29.95 -5.32 0.12
N ASP A 179 -29.28 -6.33 0.63
CA ASP A 179 -29.94 -7.55 1.12
C ASP A 179 -30.67 -7.23 2.44
N ARG A 180 -32.00 -7.41 2.47
CA ARG A 180 -32.85 -7.05 3.62
C ARG A 180 -32.41 -7.74 4.91
N THR A 181 -32.02 -9.01 4.82
CA THR A 181 -31.59 -9.80 5.99
C THR A 181 -30.28 -9.24 6.55
N ILE A 182 -29.30 -9.01 5.70
CA ILE A 182 -27.99 -8.44 6.09
C ILE A 182 -28.18 -7.02 6.63
N ALA A 183 -28.97 -6.18 5.97
CA ALA A 183 -29.27 -4.83 6.45
C ALA A 183 -29.93 -4.83 7.84
N SER A 184 -30.86 -5.76 8.10
CA SER A 184 -31.44 -5.93 9.41
C SER A 184 -30.43 -6.33 10.48
N TRP A 185 -29.56 -7.30 10.19
CA TRP A 185 -28.52 -7.74 11.13
C TRP A 185 -27.47 -6.63 11.41
N LEU A 186 -27.10 -5.85 10.40
CA LEU A 186 -26.21 -4.69 10.57
C LEU A 186 -26.86 -3.59 11.40
N SER A 187 -28.14 -3.26 11.10
CA SER A 187 -28.88 -2.22 11.82
C SER A 187 -29.11 -2.56 13.29
N SER A 188 -29.36 -3.84 13.59
CA SER A 188 -29.51 -4.35 14.97
C SER A 188 -28.14 -4.63 15.65
N LYS A 189 -27.03 -4.37 14.98
CA LYS A 189 -25.66 -4.62 15.47
C LYS A 189 -25.36 -6.09 15.81
N HIS A 190 -26.14 -7.03 15.25
CA HIS A 190 -25.87 -8.47 15.38
C HIS A 190 -24.61 -8.88 14.64
N ILE A 191 -24.31 -8.21 13.53
CA ILE A 191 -23.07 -8.38 12.76
C ILE A 191 -22.42 -7.03 12.52
N LYS A 192 -21.10 -7.04 12.29
CA LYS A 192 -20.30 -5.86 11.94
C LYS A 192 -19.62 -6.07 10.60
N ILE A 193 -19.36 -4.99 9.89
CA ILE A 193 -18.52 -5.02 8.68
C ILE A 193 -17.14 -4.54 9.03
N GLN A 194 -16.14 -5.32 8.61
CA GLN A 194 -14.73 -4.96 8.64
C GLN A 194 -14.18 -5.01 7.22
N VAL A 195 -13.34 -4.05 6.87
CA VAL A 195 -12.59 -4.04 5.61
C VAL A 195 -11.12 -4.18 5.94
N VAL A 196 -10.53 -5.28 5.50
CA VAL A 196 -9.11 -5.57 5.70
C VAL A 196 -8.40 -5.47 4.37
N SER A 197 -7.37 -4.63 4.28
CA SER A 197 -6.58 -4.48 3.05
C SER A 197 -5.10 -4.34 3.35
N TYR A 198 -4.27 -4.83 2.42
CA TYR A 198 -2.83 -4.64 2.51
C TYR A 198 -2.48 -3.16 2.45
N SER A 199 -3.08 -2.40 1.53
CA SER A 199 -2.81 -0.97 1.45
C SER A 199 -4.01 -0.14 1.01
N ALA A 200 -4.05 1.13 1.43
CA ALA A 200 -5.11 2.04 1.07
C ALA A 200 -4.61 3.49 0.94
N THR A 201 -5.21 4.23 0.02
CA THR A 201 -5.03 5.68 -0.06
C THR A 201 -5.95 6.42 0.90
N ALA A 202 -5.58 7.63 1.28
CA ALA A 202 -6.45 8.50 2.08
C ALA A 202 -7.78 8.84 1.36
N GLN A 203 -7.80 8.85 0.01
CA GLN A 203 -9.00 9.05 -0.78
C GLN A 203 -9.97 7.87 -0.62
N GLY A 204 -9.45 6.64 -0.76
CA GLY A 204 -10.24 5.42 -0.60
C GLY A 204 -10.82 5.30 0.80
N LEU A 205 -9.97 5.52 1.82
CA LEU A 205 -10.42 5.48 3.22
C LEU A 205 -11.52 6.50 3.52
N ARG A 206 -11.40 7.73 3.03
CA ARG A 206 -12.46 8.75 3.18
C ARG A 206 -13.76 8.31 2.56
N ARG A 207 -13.75 7.74 1.34
CA ARG A 207 -14.96 7.25 0.70
C ARG A 207 -15.67 6.20 1.55
N LEU A 208 -14.91 5.21 2.05
CA LEU A 208 -15.48 4.13 2.86
C LEU A 208 -16.01 4.63 4.21
N GLY A 209 -15.40 5.67 4.79
CA GLY A 209 -15.84 6.29 6.03
C GLY A 209 -17.21 6.99 5.93
N PHE A 210 -17.70 7.31 4.73
CA PHE A 210 -19.02 7.90 4.51
C PHE A 210 -20.12 6.87 4.21
N LEU A 211 -19.80 5.57 4.20
CA LEU A 211 -20.80 4.54 3.95
C LEU A 211 -21.76 4.38 5.13
N LYS A 212 -23.06 4.16 4.84
CA LYS A 212 -24.08 3.91 5.86
C LYS A 212 -23.77 2.70 6.74
N ALA A 213 -23.09 1.71 6.16
CA ALA A 213 -22.67 0.49 6.86
C ALA A 213 -21.55 0.72 7.89
N THR A 214 -20.95 1.92 7.94
CA THR A 214 -19.88 2.30 8.88
C THR A 214 -18.83 1.20 9.11
N PRO A 215 -18.15 0.72 8.04
CA PRO A 215 -17.21 -0.38 8.19
C PRO A 215 -16.01 0.01 9.04
N GLU A 216 -15.51 -0.90 9.85
CA GLU A 216 -14.20 -0.78 10.50
C GLU A 216 -13.11 -0.99 9.45
N LEU A 217 -12.20 -0.02 9.29
CA LEU A 217 -11.17 -0.04 8.27
C LEU A 217 -9.82 -0.44 8.88
N ILE A 218 -9.29 -1.59 8.47
CA ILE A 218 -8.07 -2.19 9.01
C ILE A 218 -7.06 -2.33 7.88
N ILE A 219 -6.06 -1.47 7.86
CA ILE A 219 -5.11 -1.34 6.77
C ILE A 219 -3.71 -1.65 7.28
N TYR A 220 -3.03 -2.61 6.60
CA TYR A 220 -1.65 -2.94 6.95
C TYR A 220 -0.71 -1.77 6.71
N ARG A 221 -0.82 -1.08 5.55
CA ARG A 221 0.04 0.04 5.19
C ARG A 221 -0.73 1.17 4.51
N ASP A 222 -0.56 2.39 4.99
CA ASP A 222 -1.04 3.58 4.29
C ASP A 222 -0.25 3.76 2.99
N SER A 223 -0.95 3.90 1.87
CA SER A 223 -0.32 4.13 0.57
C SER A 223 0.05 5.60 0.39
N ALA A 224 1.31 5.85 0.07
CA ALA A 224 1.71 7.13 -0.51
C ALA A 224 1.20 7.21 -1.96
N THR A 225 1.00 8.43 -2.43
CA THR A 225 0.68 8.74 -3.82
C THR A 225 1.73 9.70 -4.36
N PHE A 226 1.90 9.78 -5.67
CA PHE A 226 2.85 10.76 -6.25
C PHE A 226 2.56 12.21 -5.82
N ILE A 227 1.31 12.51 -5.40
CA ILE A 227 0.92 13.81 -4.84
C ILE A 227 1.38 13.99 -3.41
N THR A 228 1.53 12.90 -2.64
CA THR A 228 1.87 12.94 -1.21
C THR A 228 3.30 12.51 -0.93
N LEU A 229 4.08 12.23 -1.95
CA LEU A 229 5.50 11.93 -1.79
C LEU A 229 6.23 13.08 -1.11
N PRO A 230 7.23 12.78 -0.26
CA PRO A 230 8.08 13.77 0.39
C PRO A 230 9.15 14.31 -0.57
N ILE A 231 8.71 14.98 -1.63
CA ILE A 231 9.54 15.63 -2.64
C ILE A 231 9.17 17.10 -2.75
N LYS A 232 10.04 17.91 -3.36
CA LYS A 232 9.78 19.32 -3.62
C LYS A 232 8.54 19.52 -4.48
N VAL A 233 7.85 20.64 -4.29
CA VAL A 233 6.60 20.96 -5.01
C VAL A 233 6.83 20.97 -6.51
N GLU A 234 7.92 21.57 -6.97
CA GLU A 234 8.28 21.67 -8.39
C GLU A 234 8.45 20.30 -9.05
N ARG A 235 9.09 19.35 -8.34
CA ARG A 235 9.24 17.96 -8.80
C ARG A 235 7.89 17.24 -8.88
N ARG A 236 6.99 17.50 -7.91
CA ARG A 236 5.64 16.93 -7.91
C ARG A 236 4.82 17.44 -9.09
N GLU A 237 4.89 18.74 -9.37
CA GLU A 237 4.23 19.34 -10.53
C GLU A 237 4.79 18.80 -11.85
N ALA A 238 6.11 18.61 -11.92
CA ALA A 238 6.75 18.00 -13.08
C ALA A 238 6.24 16.56 -13.31
N LEU A 239 6.07 15.74 -12.26
CA LEU A 239 5.48 14.40 -12.36
C LEU A 239 4.04 14.44 -12.89
N LEU A 240 3.21 15.37 -12.40
CA LEU A 240 1.83 15.53 -12.91
C LEU A 240 1.78 15.91 -14.37
N LYS A 241 2.62 16.87 -14.79
CA LYS A 241 2.75 17.31 -16.20
C LYS A 241 3.27 16.17 -17.08
N LEU A 242 4.24 15.39 -16.59
CA LEU A 242 4.76 14.20 -17.29
C LEU A 242 3.63 13.19 -17.54
N CYS A 243 2.86 12.84 -16.49
CA CYS A 243 1.74 11.90 -16.61
C CYS A 243 0.67 12.39 -17.57
N GLU A 244 0.40 13.71 -17.62
CA GLU A 244 -0.53 14.29 -18.56
C GLU A 244 -0.01 14.26 -20.00
N LYS A 245 1.22 14.74 -20.22
CA LYS A 245 1.86 14.82 -21.54
C LYS A 245 1.90 13.44 -22.23
N TYR A 246 2.42 12.45 -21.51
CA TYR A 246 2.59 11.09 -22.04
C TYR A 246 1.37 10.21 -21.87
N GLY A 247 0.49 10.50 -20.93
CA GLY A 247 -0.82 9.85 -20.81
C GLY A 247 -1.70 10.06 -22.04
N ARG A 248 -1.56 11.21 -22.74
CA ARG A 248 -2.20 11.46 -24.02
C ARG A 248 -1.68 10.54 -25.14
N LYS A 249 -0.40 10.16 -25.09
CA LYS A 249 0.22 9.20 -26.03
C LYS A 249 -0.20 7.77 -25.71
N ALA A 250 -0.17 7.40 -24.41
CA ALA A 250 -0.49 6.07 -23.93
C ALA A 250 -1.99 5.72 -24.10
N LEU A 251 -2.88 6.52 -23.55
CA LEU A 251 -4.33 6.29 -23.56
C LEU A 251 -5.08 7.39 -24.27
N LYS A 252 -5.23 7.26 -25.59
CA LYS A 252 -6.08 8.15 -26.38
C LYS A 252 -7.54 8.07 -25.90
N GLY A 253 -8.11 9.20 -25.49
CA GLY A 253 -9.51 9.29 -25.12
C GLY A 253 -9.89 8.91 -23.70
N ARG A 254 -9.03 8.26 -22.93
CA ARG A 254 -9.31 7.88 -21.53
C ARG A 254 -8.61 8.81 -20.53
N LYS A 255 -8.90 10.11 -20.58
CA LYS A 255 -8.27 11.15 -19.73
C LYS A 255 -8.28 10.81 -18.24
N HIS A 256 -9.31 10.11 -17.76
CA HIS A 256 -9.47 9.76 -16.35
C HIS A 256 -8.42 8.79 -15.80
N PHE A 257 -7.63 8.15 -16.67
CA PHE A 257 -6.52 7.27 -16.25
C PHE A 257 -5.13 7.92 -16.34
N TRP A 258 -4.98 9.11 -16.94
CA TRP A 258 -3.64 9.71 -17.05
C TRP A 258 -2.95 9.85 -15.71
N TRP A 259 -3.71 10.19 -14.68
CA TRP A 259 -3.26 10.27 -13.29
C TRP A 259 -3.73 9.07 -12.44
N GLY A 260 -3.94 7.92 -13.04
CA GLY A 260 -4.57 6.78 -12.41
C GLY A 260 -6.08 6.94 -12.22
N TYR A 261 -6.78 5.84 -12.00
CA TYR A 261 -8.25 5.84 -11.86
C TYR A 261 -8.69 6.85 -10.79
N GLN A 262 -9.64 7.72 -11.16
CA GLN A 262 -10.14 8.83 -10.33
C GLN A 262 -9.02 9.76 -9.80
N LYS A 263 -7.96 9.96 -10.59
CA LYS A 263 -6.81 10.82 -10.25
C LYS A 263 -6.10 10.43 -8.95
N SER A 264 -6.09 9.15 -8.63
CA SER A 264 -5.52 8.62 -7.38
C SER A 264 -4.00 8.71 -7.31
N MET A 265 -3.30 8.77 -8.44
CA MET A 265 -1.83 8.93 -8.50
C MET A 265 -1.07 7.96 -7.58
N SER A 266 -1.51 6.71 -7.50
CA SER A 266 -0.85 5.70 -6.65
C SER A 266 0.58 5.46 -7.08
N SER A 267 1.48 5.31 -6.11
CA SER A 267 2.87 4.91 -6.33
C SER A 267 3.13 3.44 -5.99
N LEU A 268 2.10 2.66 -5.64
CA LEU A 268 2.26 1.27 -5.20
C LEU A 268 1.98 0.31 -6.36
N VAL A 269 2.88 -0.66 -6.54
CA VAL A 269 2.77 -1.76 -7.51
C VAL A 269 3.04 -3.07 -6.81
N PHE A 270 2.19 -4.07 -7.05
CA PHE A 270 2.38 -5.43 -6.59
C PHE A 270 3.06 -6.28 -7.66
N GLU A 271 3.82 -7.28 -7.24
CA GLU A 271 4.38 -8.29 -8.13
C GLU A 271 3.28 -9.06 -8.92
N HIS A 272 2.10 -9.24 -8.31
CA HIS A 272 0.97 -9.88 -8.97
C HIS A 272 0.17 -8.95 -9.92
N GLY A 273 0.50 -7.67 -9.97
CA GLY A 273 -0.13 -6.74 -10.89
C GLY A 273 -0.03 -5.26 -10.50
N CYS A 274 -0.05 -4.41 -11.51
CA CYS A 274 -0.05 -2.97 -11.36
C CYS A 274 -1.50 -2.46 -11.21
N PRO A 275 -1.86 -1.78 -10.09
CA PRO A 275 -3.20 -1.24 -9.92
C PRO A 275 -3.51 -0.17 -10.97
N ASN A 276 -4.75 -0.11 -11.46
CA ASN A 276 -5.19 0.96 -12.38
C ASN A 276 -5.21 2.35 -11.73
N ASN A 277 -4.99 2.42 -10.43
CA ASN A 277 -4.82 3.64 -9.65
C ASN A 277 -3.45 4.30 -9.86
N THR A 278 -2.48 3.59 -10.43
CA THR A 278 -1.21 4.17 -10.88
C THR A 278 -1.40 4.89 -12.22
N PRO A 279 -0.56 5.88 -12.56
CA PRO A 279 -0.64 6.56 -13.85
C PRO A 279 -0.57 5.60 -15.05
N ALA A 280 -1.41 5.85 -16.05
CA ALA A 280 -1.54 4.99 -17.22
C ALA A 280 -0.23 4.76 -17.99
N ILE A 281 0.68 5.74 -17.98
CA ILE A 281 1.98 5.62 -18.65
C ILE A 281 2.83 4.46 -18.12
N LEU A 282 2.49 3.93 -16.94
CA LEU A 282 3.19 2.79 -16.34
C LEU A 282 2.67 1.44 -16.85
N TRP A 283 1.40 1.34 -17.26
CA TRP A 283 0.79 0.04 -17.54
C TRP A 283 0.04 -0.08 -18.86
N ASP A 284 -0.28 1.03 -19.49
CA ASP A 284 -0.93 0.94 -20.80
C ASP A 284 0.08 0.55 -21.88
N SER A 285 -0.37 -0.30 -22.81
CA SER A 285 0.43 -0.75 -23.94
C SER A 285 -0.47 -0.92 -25.17
N ASP A 286 -0.13 -0.26 -26.24
CA ASP A 286 -0.76 -0.40 -27.56
C ASP A 286 0.22 -1.08 -28.51
N ASP A 287 0.45 -2.38 -28.29
CA ASP A 287 1.42 -3.19 -29.05
C ASP A 287 1.09 -3.25 -30.55
N GLN A 288 -0.21 -3.14 -30.92
CA GLN A 288 -0.64 -3.22 -32.32
C GLN A 288 -0.31 -1.94 -33.11
N LYS A 289 0.00 -0.83 -32.43
CA LYS A 289 0.21 0.48 -33.08
C LYS A 289 1.57 1.12 -32.82
N GLY A 290 2.45 0.44 -32.07
CA GLY A 290 3.83 0.87 -31.81
C GLY A 290 3.96 2.23 -31.09
N LYS A 291 2.92 2.67 -30.35
CA LYS A 291 2.83 4.05 -29.86
C LYS A 291 3.27 4.27 -28.43
N TRP A 292 3.07 3.31 -27.56
CA TRP A 292 3.46 3.37 -26.15
C TRP A 292 3.56 1.98 -25.56
N VAL A 293 4.61 1.73 -24.80
CA VAL A 293 4.78 0.47 -24.07
C VAL A 293 5.00 0.80 -22.60
N GLY A 294 4.04 0.42 -21.75
CA GLY A 294 4.15 0.55 -20.31
C GLY A 294 5.26 -0.34 -19.74
N ILE A 295 5.78 0.01 -18.58
CA ILE A 295 6.74 -0.84 -17.86
C ILE A 295 6.05 -2.09 -17.27
N PHE A 296 4.74 -2.03 -17.06
CA PHE A 296 3.87 -3.13 -16.62
C PHE A 296 2.75 -3.35 -17.66
N PRO A 297 3.07 -3.91 -18.86
CA PRO A 297 2.14 -4.00 -19.98
C PRO A 297 0.83 -4.66 -19.56
N ASN A 298 -0.30 -4.04 -19.91
CA ASN A 298 -1.62 -4.55 -19.54
C ASN A 298 -1.80 -4.83 -18.04
N ARG A 299 -1.06 -4.10 -17.20
CA ARG A 299 -1.01 -4.24 -15.74
C ARG A 299 -0.36 -5.53 -15.24
N THR A 300 0.31 -6.28 -16.11
CA THR A 300 1.03 -7.50 -15.75
C THR A 300 2.48 -7.19 -15.38
N VAL A 301 3.04 -8.02 -14.51
CA VAL A 301 4.46 -8.01 -14.16
C VAL A 301 5.08 -9.29 -14.75
N ASP A 302 5.99 -9.14 -15.71
CA ASP A 302 6.69 -10.27 -16.30
C ASP A 302 7.76 -10.82 -15.34
N THR A 303 8.29 -12.01 -15.64
CA THR A 303 9.28 -12.69 -14.78
C THR A 303 10.58 -11.90 -14.62
N VAL A 304 11.00 -11.14 -15.64
CA VAL A 304 12.22 -10.30 -15.57
C VAL A 304 11.96 -9.11 -14.66
N THR A 305 10.84 -8.43 -14.85
CA THR A 305 10.44 -7.30 -13.99
C THR A 305 10.13 -7.76 -12.56
N ALA A 306 9.58 -8.97 -12.37
CA ALA A 306 9.35 -9.55 -11.05
C ALA A 306 10.64 -9.71 -10.23
N SER A 307 11.79 -9.93 -10.88
CA SER A 307 13.08 -10.09 -10.20
C SER A 307 13.55 -8.84 -9.43
N VAL A 308 13.01 -7.66 -9.73
CA VAL A 308 13.32 -6.42 -8.99
C VAL A 308 12.43 -6.21 -7.76
N PHE A 309 11.39 -7.05 -7.59
CA PHE A 309 10.58 -7.02 -6.37
C PHE A 309 11.32 -7.76 -5.25
N PRO A 310 11.80 -7.05 -4.24
CA PRO A 310 12.58 -7.69 -3.20
C PRO A 310 11.68 -8.44 -2.21
N PRO A 311 12.21 -9.41 -1.46
CA PRO A 311 11.45 -10.13 -0.44
C PRO A 311 10.92 -9.20 0.67
N GLU A 312 11.56 -8.08 0.88
CA GLU A 312 11.10 -7.00 1.76
C GLU A 312 10.61 -5.81 0.93
N ILE A 313 9.71 -5.02 1.52
CA ILE A 313 9.16 -3.86 0.80
C ILE A 313 10.24 -2.84 0.47
N VAL A 314 10.33 -2.44 -0.79
CA VAL A 314 11.09 -1.27 -1.21
C VAL A 314 10.17 -0.05 -1.15
N CYS A 315 10.53 0.86 -0.28
CA CYS A 315 9.95 2.18 -0.16
C CYS A 315 11.02 3.24 -0.48
N GLY A 316 10.67 4.50 -0.29
CA GLY A 316 11.65 5.59 -0.42
C GLY A 316 12.88 5.35 0.46
N ASP A 317 14.05 5.68 -0.04
CA ASP A 317 15.28 5.71 0.75
C ASP A 317 15.16 6.85 1.78
N PRO A 318 15.31 6.60 3.10
CA PRO A 318 15.23 7.63 4.12
C PRO A 318 16.22 8.79 3.90
N ILE A 319 17.44 8.47 3.47
CA ILE A 319 18.50 9.47 3.22
C ILE A 319 18.13 10.33 2.02
N GLN A 320 17.75 9.71 0.90
CA GLN A 320 17.31 10.43 -0.28
C GLN A 320 16.06 11.27 0.01
N THR A 321 15.11 10.72 0.76
CA THR A 321 13.90 11.43 1.18
C THR A 321 14.22 12.68 1.99
N LEU A 322 15.18 12.61 2.92
CA LEU A 322 15.64 13.78 3.68
C LEU A 322 16.31 14.83 2.78
N HIS A 323 17.09 14.40 1.78
CA HIS A 323 17.62 15.31 0.76
C HIS A 323 16.51 16.03 0.00
N ASP A 324 15.50 15.28 -0.45
CA ASP A 324 14.39 15.78 -1.27
C ASP A 324 13.51 16.80 -0.52
N VAL A 325 13.38 16.68 0.82
CA VAL A 325 12.68 17.65 1.65
C VAL A 325 13.60 18.78 2.16
N GLY A 326 14.86 18.84 1.73
CA GLY A 326 15.79 19.90 2.12
C GLY A 326 16.40 19.74 3.53
N GLN A 327 16.48 18.51 4.04
CA GLN A 327 17.19 18.16 5.29
C GLN A 327 18.60 17.62 4.99
N THR A 328 19.31 18.27 4.07
CA THR A 328 20.62 17.80 3.54
C THR A 328 21.69 17.60 4.60
N ARG A 329 21.74 18.51 5.62
CA ARG A 329 22.70 18.37 6.74
C ARG A 329 22.42 17.13 7.58
N LEU A 330 21.14 16.82 7.85
CA LEU A 330 20.76 15.60 8.54
C LEU A 330 21.07 14.37 7.70
N ALA A 331 20.71 14.38 6.42
CA ALA A 331 20.95 13.27 5.50
C ALA A 331 22.45 12.89 5.38
N ARG A 332 23.35 13.88 5.55
CA ARG A 332 24.81 13.68 5.53
C ARG A 332 25.42 13.48 6.91
N SER A 333 24.63 13.51 7.98
CA SER A 333 25.14 13.37 9.34
C SER A 333 25.54 11.92 9.67
N GLY A 334 26.57 11.77 10.50
CA GLY A 334 26.98 10.47 11.04
C GLY A 334 25.89 9.78 11.88
N ALA A 335 24.91 10.54 12.38
CA ALA A 335 23.79 10.00 13.14
C ALA A 335 22.90 9.04 12.33
N LEU A 336 22.82 9.21 10.99
CA LEU A 336 22.00 8.35 10.11
C LEU A 336 22.79 7.21 9.47
N MET A 337 24.10 7.19 9.60
CA MET A 337 24.92 6.15 8.98
C MET A 337 24.81 4.78 9.69
N ARG A 338 24.29 4.76 10.88
CA ARG A 338 24.00 3.55 11.66
C ARG A 338 22.60 3.06 11.31
N ARG A 339 22.50 2.27 10.24
CA ARG A 339 21.21 1.74 9.73
C ARG A 339 20.51 0.84 10.76
N GLY A 340 19.18 0.91 10.81
CA GLY A 340 18.34 -0.07 11.51
C GLY A 340 18.04 0.21 12.96
N THR A 341 18.43 1.34 13.53
CA THR A 341 18.12 1.71 14.91
C THR A 341 16.82 2.54 15.02
N VAL A 342 16.08 2.35 16.11
CA VAL A 342 14.89 3.16 16.43
C VAL A 342 15.26 4.67 16.45
N GLY A 343 16.45 5.01 16.93
CA GLY A 343 16.95 6.40 16.93
C GLY A 343 17.07 6.99 15.52
N THR A 344 17.56 6.23 14.55
CA THR A 344 17.61 6.67 13.14
C THR A 344 16.21 6.95 12.60
N LEU A 345 15.26 6.06 12.84
CA LEU A 345 13.86 6.26 12.41
C LEU A 345 13.23 7.49 13.04
N ILE A 346 13.51 7.77 14.32
CA ILE A 346 13.05 8.98 15.00
C ILE A 346 13.62 10.22 14.32
N LEU A 347 14.92 10.26 14.03
CA LEU A 347 15.55 11.40 13.36
C LEU A 347 14.94 11.64 11.97
N VAL A 348 14.66 10.59 11.22
CA VAL A 348 13.97 10.69 9.91
C VAL A 348 12.59 11.30 10.09
N VAL A 349 11.79 10.80 11.05
CA VAL A 349 10.46 11.33 11.36
C VAL A 349 10.52 12.80 11.78
N LEU A 350 11.42 13.16 12.69
CA LEU A 350 11.58 14.56 13.13
C LEU A 350 12.02 15.45 11.96
N GLY A 351 12.93 14.98 11.11
CA GLY A 351 13.37 15.69 9.91
C GLY A 351 12.24 15.98 8.94
N LEU A 352 11.37 14.99 8.68
CA LEU A 352 10.18 15.12 7.84
C LEU A 352 9.18 16.10 8.42
N ILE A 353 8.84 15.94 9.70
CA ILE A 353 7.84 16.78 10.39
C ILE A 353 8.32 18.24 10.48
N ALA A 354 9.61 18.47 10.71
CA ALA A 354 10.20 19.82 10.70
C ALA A 354 10.06 20.52 9.33
N LYS A 355 9.86 19.75 8.25
CA LYS A 355 9.57 20.24 6.90
C LYS A 355 8.09 20.17 6.52
N GLY A 356 7.20 20.03 7.50
CA GLY A 356 5.75 20.01 7.30
C GLY A 356 5.18 18.69 6.79
N GLN A 357 6.00 17.65 6.64
CA GLN A 357 5.57 16.32 6.18
C GLN A 357 5.00 15.50 7.34
N ARG A 358 3.70 15.68 7.65
CA ARG A 358 3.03 15.09 8.83
C ARG A 358 2.13 13.89 8.53
N LYS A 359 1.87 13.62 7.25
CA LYS A 359 0.98 12.52 6.85
C LYS A 359 1.60 11.17 7.15
N ARG A 360 0.83 10.26 7.77
CA ARG A 360 1.31 8.92 8.10
C ARG A 360 1.79 8.17 6.84
N SER A 361 1.07 8.27 5.73
CA SER A 361 1.48 7.66 4.46
C SER A 361 2.86 8.14 3.97
N THR A 362 3.16 9.42 4.14
CA THR A 362 4.48 10.01 3.80
C THR A 362 5.58 9.45 4.70
N ILE A 363 5.30 9.31 6.00
CA ILE A 363 6.25 8.76 6.98
C ILE A 363 6.47 7.28 6.72
N CYS A 364 5.39 6.49 6.49
CA CYS A 364 5.48 5.07 6.13
C CYS A 364 6.32 4.86 4.85
N TYR A 365 6.14 5.72 3.84
CA TYR A 365 6.94 5.68 2.62
C TYR A 365 8.43 5.91 2.89
N ALA A 366 8.76 6.93 3.68
CA ALA A 366 10.15 7.31 3.96
C ALA A 366 10.89 6.35 4.91
N THR A 367 10.17 5.64 5.78
CA THR A 367 10.74 4.78 6.82
C THR A 367 10.62 3.29 6.53
N GLY A 368 9.80 2.90 5.56
CA GLY A 368 9.47 1.49 5.31
C GLY A 368 8.49 0.87 6.32
N LEU A 369 8.08 1.60 7.36
CA LEU A 369 7.19 1.09 8.41
C LEU A 369 5.77 0.84 7.88
N ASN A 370 5.10 -0.16 8.43
CA ASN A 370 3.66 -0.33 8.26
C ASN A 370 2.88 0.72 9.10
N SER A 371 1.56 0.79 8.93
CA SER A 371 0.74 1.81 9.60
C SER A 371 0.75 1.68 11.13
N LYS A 372 0.76 0.45 11.67
CA LYS A 372 0.78 0.17 13.11
C LYS A 372 2.12 0.59 13.73
N ASP A 373 3.23 0.17 13.13
CA ASP A 373 4.57 0.49 13.64
C ASP A 373 4.89 1.98 13.51
N CYS A 374 4.42 2.62 12.42
CA CYS A 374 4.52 4.06 12.26
C CYS A 374 3.76 4.81 13.38
N GLU A 375 2.54 4.38 13.71
CA GLU A 375 1.76 4.98 14.79
C GLU A 375 2.40 4.78 16.15
N LEU A 376 2.96 3.59 16.42
CA LEU A 376 3.73 3.31 17.63
C LEU A 376 4.97 4.23 17.75
N LEU A 377 5.69 4.43 16.64
CA LEU A 377 6.85 5.33 16.62
C LEU A 377 6.44 6.78 16.87
N LEU A 378 5.36 7.25 16.24
CA LEU A 378 4.82 8.60 16.47
C LEU A 378 4.36 8.78 17.91
N SER A 379 3.67 7.80 18.48
CA SER A 379 3.24 7.80 19.89
C SER A 379 4.44 7.87 20.85
N LYS A 380 5.53 7.15 20.57
CA LYS A 380 6.78 7.28 21.32
C LYS A 380 7.36 8.69 21.21
N CYS A 381 7.41 9.29 20.02
CA CYS A 381 7.89 10.66 19.84
C CYS A 381 7.04 11.69 20.61
N ILE A 382 5.73 11.47 20.72
CA ILE A 382 4.83 12.30 21.52
C ILE A 382 5.11 12.09 23.02
N LYS A 383 5.20 10.82 23.47
CA LYS A 383 5.52 10.49 24.89
C LYS A 383 6.84 11.12 25.34
N TRP A 384 7.86 11.13 24.47
CA TRP A 384 9.16 11.76 24.76
C TRP A 384 9.18 13.28 24.56
N LYS A 385 8.02 13.88 24.28
CA LYS A 385 7.86 15.32 24.06
C LYS A 385 8.68 15.88 22.88
N PHE A 386 9.03 15.06 21.90
CA PHE A 386 9.62 15.52 20.65
C PHE A 386 8.57 16.09 19.70
N LEU A 387 7.34 15.58 19.79
CA LEU A 387 6.18 16.00 19.00
C LEU A 387 5.01 16.36 19.92
N THR A 388 4.14 17.27 19.44
CA THR A 388 2.82 17.49 20.02
C THR A 388 1.84 16.39 19.55
N PRO A 389 0.65 16.24 20.22
CA PRO A 389 -0.40 15.33 19.74
C PRO A 389 -0.83 15.58 18.28
N GLU A 390 -0.78 16.83 17.81
CA GLU A 390 -1.09 17.24 16.43
C GLU A 390 0.09 17.00 15.48
N ARG A 391 1.11 16.26 15.93
CA ARG A 391 2.33 15.93 15.16
C ARG A 391 3.10 17.17 14.71
N ARG A 392 3.23 18.17 15.59
CA ARG A 392 4.12 19.32 15.39
C ARG A 392 5.40 19.09 16.16
N ILE A 393 6.54 19.52 15.61
CA ILE A 393 7.82 19.41 16.29
C ILE A 393 7.88 20.40 17.45
N THR A 394 8.36 19.95 18.61
CA THR A 394 8.54 20.78 19.81
C THR A 394 9.95 21.38 19.85
N PRO A 395 10.24 22.38 20.75
CA PRO A 395 11.60 22.87 20.97
C PRO A 395 12.58 21.74 21.31
N ARG A 396 12.15 20.74 22.10
CA ARG A 396 12.94 19.57 22.45
C ARG A 396 13.25 18.70 21.23
N GLY A 397 12.26 18.47 20.35
CA GLY A 397 12.47 17.75 19.08
C GLY A 397 13.40 18.50 18.13
N LEU A 398 13.33 19.84 18.11
CA LEU A 398 14.26 20.67 17.33
C LEU A 398 15.69 20.61 17.88
N SER A 399 15.86 20.61 19.18
CA SER A 399 17.17 20.47 19.84
C SER A 399 17.82 19.13 19.48
N GLU A 400 17.05 18.03 19.56
CA GLU A 400 17.52 16.69 19.19
C GLU A 400 17.93 16.63 17.70
N LEU A 401 17.11 17.18 16.82
CA LEU A 401 17.39 17.27 15.39
C LEU A 401 18.65 18.11 15.11
N SER A 402 18.86 19.18 15.85
CA SER A 402 20.03 20.05 15.71
C SER A 402 21.31 19.36 16.20
N ALA A 403 21.25 18.63 17.31
CA ALA A 403 22.36 17.83 17.81
C ALA A 403 22.76 16.73 16.80
N ALA A 404 21.78 16.03 16.23
CA ALA A 404 22.04 15.01 15.21
C ALA A 404 22.74 15.57 13.96
N LYS A 405 22.41 16.79 13.53
CA LYS A 405 23.05 17.47 12.37
C LYS A 405 24.51 17.84 12.59
N GLN A 406 24.96 17.93 13.84
CA GLN A 406 26.33 18.28 14.21
C GLN A 406 27.25 17.05 14.24
N ILE A 407 26.69 15.85 14.27
CA ILE A 407 27.49 14.62 14.26
C ILE A 407 28.14 14.47 12.89
N SER A 408 29.46 14.69 12.82
CA SER A 408 30.21 14.52 11.59
C SER A 408 30.35 13.04 11.22
N PHE A 409 30.30 12.75 9.93
CA PHE A 409 30.68 11.45 9.39
C PHE A 409 32.21 11.40 9.29
N SER A 410 32.86 10.60 10.12
CA SER A 410 34.28 10.26 9.97
C SER A 410 34.41 8.93 9.27
N PRO A 411 34.91 8.89 8.02
CA PRO A 411 35.14 7.62 7.31
C PRO A 411 36.36 6.85 7.84
N LYS A 412 37.17 7.46 8.74
CA LYS A 412 38.35 6.87 9.36
C LYS A 412 38.08 6.57 10.84
N GLY A 413 37.36 5.53 11.10
CA GLY A 413 37.32 4.86 12.39
C GLY A 413 37.29 3.40 12.11
N ASN A 414 38.38 2.67 12.38
CA ASN A 414 38.31 1.24 12.65
C ASN A 414 37.04 0.99 13.44
N LEU A 415 36.24 0.03 13.02
CA LEU A 415 35.20 -0.55 13.83
C LEU A 415 35.86 -1.02 15.15
N ALA A 416 36.13 -0.09 16.07
CA ALA A 416 36.25 -0.44 17.45
C ALA A 416 34.92 -1.09 17.79
N VAL A 417 34.98 -2.35 18.10
CA VAL A 417 33.90 -3.13 18.72
C VAL A 417 33.65 -2.46 20.08
N GLY A 418 32.94 -1.35 20.05
CA GLY A 418 32.57 -0.53 21.20
C GLY A 418 31.14 -0.07 20.97
N SER A 419 30.31 -0.46 21.85
CA SER A 419 28.87 -0.37 22.02
C SER A 419 28.21 1.02 21.93
N ASP A 420 28.74 2.00 21.19
CA ASP A 420 28.16 3.32 21.15
C ASP A 420 27.20 3.49 19.97
N TYR A 421 26.04 2.84 20.08
CA TYR A 421 24.89 3.23 19.27
C TYR A 421 24.43 4.63 19.67
N TYR A 422 24.21 5.53 18.70
CA TYR A 422 23.53 6.78 18.98
C TYR A 422 22.11 6.48 19.44
N TYR A 423 21.90 6.67 20.72
CA TYR A 423 20.57 6.82 21.30
C TYR A 423 20.35 8.28 21.63
N PRO A 424 19.16 8.84 21.40
CA PRO A 424 18.79 10.13 21.99
C PRO A 424 19.19 10.11 23.46
N ARG A 425 19.77 11.21 24.00
CA ARG A 425 20.27 11.27 25.39
C ARG A 425 19.31 10.68 26.42
N GLN A 426 18.01 10.79 26.19
CA GLN A 426 16.96 10.28 27.08
C GLN A 426 16.74 8.77 27.02
N LEU A 427 17.21 8.08 25.99
CA LEU A 427 17.22 6.61 25.97
C LEU A 427 18.42 6.04 26.70
N ARG A 428 19.41 6.86 27.05
CA ARG A 428 20.57 6.47 27.86
C ARG A 428 20.26 6.49 29.36
N GLU A 429 19.23 7.24 29.77
CA GLU A 429 18.86 7.45 31.17
C GLU A 429 17.73 6.53 31.64
N THR A 430 17.13 5.71 30.80
CA THR A 430 16.19 4.69 31.22
C THR A 430 16.94 3.42 31.61
N THR A 431 17.49 3.41 32.81
CA THR A 431 17.67 2.17 33.56
C THR A 431 16.30 1.55 33.76
N TYR A 432 16.16 0.30 33.36
CA TYR A 432 15.00 -0.51 33.69
C TYR A 432 15.00 -0.75 35.20
N ASP A 433 14.06 -0.14 35.94
CA ASP A 433 13.54 -0.66 37.18
C ASP A 433 12.33 -1.56 36.87
#